data_12bd942cd742b7f632face900c6bc496
#
_entry.id   12bd942cd742b7f632face900c6bc496
#
_cell.length_a   1.000
_cell.length_b   1.000
_cell.length_c   1.000
_cell.angle_alpha   90.00
_cell.angle_beta   90.00
_cell.angle_gamma   90.00
#
_symmetry.space_group_name_H-M   'P 1'
#
loop_
_entity.id
_entity.type
_entity.pdbx_description
1 polymer ?
#
loop_
_entity_poly.entity_id
_entity_poly.type
_entity_poly.pdbx_seq_one_letter_code
_entity_poly.pdbx_strand_id
1 'polypeptide(L)'
;AKVGEKTKQRILEVIEKRGYRPNTIAQGLRSQKTKNIAIIADDIAQFSTPEIIEGIMSYCEQRSYRTTVRNLRLYARWQDTWYNNDAAFHSILNPILDELNSHMVDGIIYIAGHARKINCFPENFGTPAVMAYAYDQNPMVPAVLPDDETSAYQMTRYLIQKGHKKIALLAGREDNLHTRRRLKGYQNALFDAQILYNPRLVRYVDWNKPSGYQETKSLLKEDITAIFCMSDMIAGGVYQYLDEQGLRAGRDVSVVGFDNHVLSEYMIPGLTTMALPLKEIGTTSAKLLFDQIEKGEVEMNREILIPCFFVERCSVKEIK
;
A
#
# COMPACT_ATOMS: atom_id res chain seq x y z
N ALA A 1 16.66 -31.45 -31.75
CA ALA A 1 16.68 -32.94 -31.59
C ALA A 1 16.35 -33.26 -30.13
N LYS A 2 15.37 -34.13 -29.85
CA LYS A 2 15.09 -34.64 -28.49
C LYS A 2 16.23 -35.57 -28.09
N VAL A 3 16.94 -35.25 -27.02
CA VAL A 3 17.96 -36.11 -26.42
C VAL A 3 17.26 -37.29 -25.72
N GLY A 4 17.69 -38.51 -26.00
CA GLY A 4 17.11 -39.70 -25.36
C GLY A 4 17.38 -39.73 -23.83
N GLU A 5 16.48 -40.33 -23.05
CA GLU A 5 16.52 -40.32 -21.57
C GLU A 5 17.87 -40.81 -21.00
N LYS A 6 18.48 -41.85 -21.57
CA LYS A 6 19.80 -42.36 -21.18
C LYS A 6 20.92 -41.30 -21.32
N THR A 7 20.88 -40.53 -22.40
CA THR A 7 21.86 -39.46 -22.65
C THR A 7 21.63 -38.26 -21.71
N LYS A 8 20.38 -37.96 -21.42
CA LYS A 8 19.99 -36.92 -20.49
C LYS A 8 20.49 -37.24 -19.07
N GLN A 9 20.30 -38.48 -18.63
CA GLN A 9 20.74 -38.91 -17.31
C GLN A 9 22.27 -38.86 -17.17
N ARG A 10 23.00 -39.28 -18.19
CA ARG A 10 24.47 -39.19 -18.22
C ARG A 10 25.01 -37.76 -18.21
N ILE A 11 24.29 -36.83 -18.87
CA ILE A 11 24.63 -35.40 -18.84
C ILE A 11 24.39 -34.83 -17.44
N LEU A 12 23.30 -35.19 -16.76
CA LEU A 12 22.99 -34.77 -15.41
C LEU A 12 24.04 -35.25 -14.41
N GLU A 13 24.47 -36.55 -14.49
CA GLU A 13 25.55 -37.07 -13.67
C GLU A 13 26.89 -36.35 -13.85
N VAL A 14 27.22 -35.99 -15.10
CA VAL A 14 28.45 -35.23 -15.40
C VAL A 14 28.36 -33.80 -14.87
N ILE A 15 27.18 -33.14 -14.97
CA ILE A 15 26.90 -31.82 -14.43
C ILE A 15 27.10 -31.85 -12.90
N GLU A 16 26.51 -32.80 -12.22
CA GLU A 16 26.61 -32.97 -10.78
C GLU A 16 28.06 -33.23 -10.32
N LYS A 17 28.73 -34.19 -10.99
CA LYS A 17 30.13 -34.54 -10.67
C LYS A 17 31.14 -33.45 -10.90
N ARG A 18 30.87 -32.53 -11.85
CA ARG A 18 31.76 -31.41 -12.16
C ARG A 18 31.35 -30.10 -11.49
N GLY A 19 30.24 -30.08 -10.72
CA GLY A 19 29.70 -28.86 -10.11
C GLY A 19 29.36 -27.79 -11.14
N TYR A 20 29.08 -28.20 -12.39
CA TYR A 20 28.73 -27.26 -13.45
C TYR A 20 27.39 -26.60 -13.15
N ARG A 21 27.39 -25.30 -12.96
CA ARG A 21 26.17 -24.50 -12.85
C ARG A 21 25.91 -23.84 -14.21
N PRO A 22 24.78 -24.18 -14.85
CA PRO A 22 24.40 -23.52 -16.10
C PRO A 22 24.35 -22.01 -15.92
N ASN A 23 24.94 -21.25 -16.84
CA ASN A 23 24.85 -19.80 -16.82
C ASN A 23 23.40 -19.41 -17.14
N THR A 24 22.68 -18.93 -16.12
CA THR A 24 21.26 -18.55 -16.24
C THR A 24 21.05 -17.35 -17.18
N ILE A 25 22.05 -16.49 -17.33
CA ILE A 25 22.03 -15.35 -18.29
C ILE A 25 22.04 -15.90 -19.72
N ALA A 26 22.95 -16.87 -20.02
CA ALA A 26 23.02 -17.49 -21.34
C ALA A 26 21.76 -18.29 -21.68
N GLN A 27 21.12 -18.90 -20.69
CA GLN A 27 19.83 -19.57 -20.88
C GLN A 27 18.71 -18.56 -21.13
N GLY A 28 18.67 -17.45 -20.39
CA GLY A 28 17.72 -16.36 -20.57
C GLY A 28 17.79 -15.74 -21.97
N LEU A 29 18.99 -15.48 -22.47
CA LEU A 29 19.22 -14.98 -23.83
C LEU A 29 18.66 -15.94 -24.90
N ARG A 30 18.77 -17.24 -24.68
CA ARG A 30 18.26 -18.24 -25.63
C ARG A 30 16.73 -18.42 -25.58
N SER A 31 16.14 -18.28 -24.39
CA SER A 31 14.70 -18.49 -24.16
C SER A 31 13.90 -17.19 -24.24
N GLN A 32 14.55 -16.03 -24.33
CA GLN A 32 13.97 -14.70 -24.17
C GLN A 32 13.19 -14.51 -22.86
N LYS A 33 13.45 -15.36 -21.87
CA LYS A 33 12.86 -15.29 -20.52
C LYS A 33 13.95 -15.50 -19.48
N THR A 34 14.14 -14.53 -18.61
CA THR A 34 15.15 -14.58 -17.56
C THR A 34 14.63 -15.21 -16.27
N LYS A 35 13.32 -15.36 -16.15
CA LYS A 35 12.61 -15.74 -14.93
C LYS A 35 12.99 -14.83 -13.75
N ASN A 36 13.04 -13.53 -14.02
CA ASN A 36 13.36 -12.51 -13.05
C ASN A 36 12.34 -11.38 -13.12
N ILE A 37 11.71 -11.09 -11.99
CA ILE A 37 10.80 -9.96 -11.80
C ILE A 37 11.53 -8.88 -11.01
N ALA A 38 11.51 -7.65 -11.51
CA ALA A 38 12.01 -6.50 -10.78
C ALA A 38 10.93 -5.90 -9.89
N ILE A 39 11.29 -5.58 -8.66
CA ILE A 39 10.47 -4.84 -7.72
C ILE A 39 11.18 -3.51 -7.49
N ILE A 40 10.54 -2.40 -7.84
CA ILE A 40 11.03 -1.04 -7.58
C ILE A 40 10.19 -0.48 -6.43
N ALA A 41 10.83 0.00 -5.37
CA ALA A 41 10.13 0.62 -4.24
C ALA A 41 10.57 2.06 -4.05
N ASP A 42 9.62 2.96 -3.78
CA ASP A 42 9.88 4.34 -3.35
C ASP A 42 10.88 4.35 -2.18
N ASP A 43 10.53 3.60 -1.15
CA ASP A 43 11.38 3.34 0.01
C ASP A 43 10.95 2.05 0.71
N ILE A 44 11.91 1.16 0.94
CA ILE A 44 11.65 -0.12 1.64
C ILE A 44 11.29 0.11 3.11
N ALA A 45 11.74 1.23 3.70
CA ALA A 45 11.47 1.54 5.09
C ALA A 45 10.04 2.05 5.37
N GLN A 46 9.24 2.32 4.33
CA GLN A 46 7.82 2.66 4.52
C GLN A 46 7.06 1.45 5.04
N PHE A 47 6.17 1.69 6.01
CA PHE A 47 5.49 0.61 6.75
C PHE A 47 4.71 -0.35 5.84
N SER A 48 4.15 0.14 4.73
CA SER A 48 3.37 -0.66 3.77
C SER A 48 4.24 -1.53 2.85
N THR A 49 5.48 -1.12 2.56
CA THR A 49 6.32 -1.71 1.53
C THR A 49 6.77 -3.16 1.84
N PRO A 50 7.21 -3.51 3.06
CA PRO A 50 7.72 -4.86 3.34
C PRO A 50 6.69 -5.97 3.11
N GLU A 51 5.45 -5.79 3.53
CA GLU A 51 4.40 -6.80 3.36
C GLU A 51 3.95 -6.93 1.89
N ILE A 52 3.95 -5.83 1.13
CA ILE A 52 3.68 -5.86 -0.32
C ILE A 52 4.78 -6.66 -1.02
N ILE A 53 6.07 -6.40 -0.70
CA ILE A 53 7.21 -7.16 -1.23
C ILE A 53 7.06 -8.65 -0.91
N GLU A 54 6.74 -8.99 0.32
CA GLU A 54 6.54 -10.38 0.76
C GLU A 54 5.44 -11.09 -0.06
N GLY A 55 4.32 -10.40 -0.32
CA GLY A 55 3.25 -10.91 -1.18
C GLY A 55 3.71 -11.18 -2.61
N ILE A 56 4.49 -10.25 -3.20
CA ILE A 56 5.05 -10.41 -4.55
C ILE A 56 6.04 -11.59 -4.59
N MET A 57 6.99 -11.62 -3.65
CA MET A 57 8.03 -12.64 -3.60
C MET A 57 7.45 -14.04 -3.44
N SER A 58 6.50 -14.21 -2.52
CA SER A 58 5.80 -15.48 -2.29
C SER A 58 5.13 -16.01 -3.56
N TYR A 59 4.47 -15.14 -4.33
CA TYR A 59 3.84 -15.54 -5.60
C TYR A 59 4.87 -15.87 -6.68
N CYS A 60 5.96 -15.11 -6.78
CA CYS A 60 7.06 -15.36 -7.72
C CYS A 60 7.75 -16.69 -7.46
N GLU A 61 8.01 -17.04 -6.19
CA GLU A 61 8.59 -18.33 -5.80
C GLU A 61 7.74 -19.52 -6.25
N GLN A 62 6.41 -19.46 -6.06
CA GLN A 62 5.48 -20.51 -6.50
C GLN A 62 5.56 -20.74 -8.02
N ARG A 63 5.92 -19.71 -8.78
CA ARG A 63 6.11 -19.77 -10.24
C ARG A 63 7.56 -20.06 -10.68
N SER A 64 8.48 -20.29 -9.72
CA SER A 64 9.92 -20.50 -9.96
C SER A 64 10.56 -19.29 -10.65
N TYR A 65 10.13 -18.08 -10.28
CA TYR A 65 10.75 -16.82 -10.67
C TYR A 65 11.58 -16.25 -9.52
N ARG A 66 12.67 -15.62 -9.86
CA ARG A 66 13.49 -14.83 -8.92
C ARG A 66 12.97 -13.39 -8.87
N THR A 67 13.28 -12.71 -7.80
CA THR A 67 12.97 -11.29 -7.65
C THR A 67 14.25 -10.47 -7.44
N THR A 68 14.29 -9.29 -8.03
CA THR A 68 15.34 -8.29 -7.81
C THR A 68 14.71 -7.03 -7.27
N VAL A 69 15.10 -6.59 -6.07
CA VAL A 69 14.53 -5.40 -5.43
C VAL A 69 15.44 -4.20 -5.64
N ARG A 70 14.87 -3.08 -6.09
CA ARG A 70 15.51 -1.77 -6.21
C ARG A 70 14.82 -0.77 -5.28
N ASN A 71 15.56 -0.21 -4.34
CA ASN A 71 15.08 0.82 -3.42
C ASN A 71 15.52 2.19 -3.91
N LEU A 72 14.57 3.06 -4.28
CA LEU A 72 14.85 4.41 -4.75
C LEU A 72 15.27 5.33 -3.60
N ARG A 73 14.92 5.00 -2.35
CA ARG A 73 15.21 5.78 -1.14
C ARG A 73 14.73 7.23 -1.25
N LEU A 74 13.56 7.44 -1.83
CA LEU A 74 13.06 8.78 -2.14
C LEU A 74 12.80 9.57 -0.86
N TYR A 75 12.21 8.93 0.16
CA TYR A 75 11.97 9.58 1.45
C TYR A 75 13.27 9.98 2.15
N ALA A 76 14.27 9.08 2.15
CA ALA A 76 15.57 9.37 2.73
C ALA A 76 16.32 10.51 2.01
N ARG A 77 16.05 10.73 0.71
CA ARG A 77 16.68 11.79 -0.09
C ARG A 77 15.99 13.14 0.05
N TRP A 78 14.66 13.14 0.05
CA TRP A 78 13.87 14.38 -0.12
C TRP A 78 12.72 14.51 0.86
N GLN A 79 12.56 13.59 1.81
CA GLN A 79 11.41 13.49 2.69
C GLN A 79 10.11 13.53 1.86
N ASP A 80 9.20 14.47 2.12
CA ASP A 80 7.94 14.60 1.37
C ASP A 80 8.00 15.62 0.22
N THR A 81 9.17 16.19 -0.09
CA THR A 81 9.28 17.29 -1.08
C THR A 81 9.33 16.80 -2.54
N TRP A 82 9.51 15.50 -2.77
CA TRP A 82 9.69 14.93 -4.11
C TRP A 82 8.40 14.65 -4.88
N TYR A 83 7.24 14.66 -4.20
CA TYR A 83 5.94 14.30 -4.78
C TYR A 83 5.54 15.11 -6.02
N ASN A 84 6.04 16.32 -6.19
CA ASN A 84 5.70 17.21 -7.28
C ASN A 84 6.94 17.58 -8.13
N ASN A 85 8.00 16.76 -8.08
CA ASN A 85 9.23 17.00 -8.82
C ASN A 85 9.58 15.81 -9.71
N ASP A 86 8.87 15.71 -10.84
CA ASP A 86 9.06 14.63 -11.82
C ASP A 86 10.50 14.57 -12.35
N ALA A 87 11.16 15.71 -12.55
CA ALA A 87 12.53 15.75 -13.04
C ALA A 87 13.52 15.10 -12.05
N ALA A 88 13.40 15.41 -10.77
CA ALA A 88 14.21 14.78 -9.72
C ALA A 88 13.89 13.29 -9.61
N PHE A 89 12.61 12.92 -9.67
CA PHE A 89 12.18 11.53 -9.63
C PHE A 89 12.76 10.73 -10.80
N HIS A 90 12.61 11.21 -12.03
CA HIS A 90 13.13 10.55 -13.23
C HIS A 90 14.68 10.48 -13.24
N SER A 91 15.38 11.43 -12.63
CA SER A 91 16.85 11.36 -12.53
C SER A 91 17.33 10.13 -11.75
N ILE A 92 16.51 9.60 -10.84
CA ILE A 92 16.77 8.38 -10.08
C ILE A 92 16.18 7.14 -10.75
N LEU A 93 14.95 7.26 -11.29
CA LEU A 93 14.23 6.12 -11.84
C LEU A 93 14.79 5.66 -13.19
N ASN A 94 15.04 6.59 -14.13
CA ASN A 94 15.42 6.22 -15.49
C ASN A 94 16.70 5.36 -15.57
N PRO A 95 17.80 5.66 -14.87
CA PRO A 95 18.98 4.78 -14.87
C PRO A 95 18.68 3.36 -14.37
N ILE A 96 17.73 3.22 -13.44
CA ILE A 96 17.31 1.91 -12.92
C ILE A 96 16.47 1.17 -13.95
N LEU A 97 15.54 1.85 -14.65
CA LEU A 97 14.78 1.24 -15.73
C LEU A 97 15.69 0.78 -16.87
N ASP A 98 16.69 1.60 -17.25
CA ASP A 98 17.69 1.25 -18.27
C ASP A 98 18.51 0.02 -17.85
N GLU A 99 18.96 -0.05 -16.60
CA GLU A 99 19.64 -1.21 -16.04
C GLU A 99 18.76 -2.46 -16.10
N LEU A 100 17.50 -2.38 -15.64
CA LEU A 100 16.58 -3.50 -15.61
C LEU A 100 16.24 -4.00 -17.01
N ASN A 101 16.04 -3.08 -17.96
CA ASN A 101 15.82 -3.42 -19.36
C ASN A 101 17.04 -4.12 -19.97
N SER A 102 18.26 -3.66 -19.66
CA SER A 102 19.50 -4.31 -20.10
C SER A 102 19.69 -5.71 -19.52
N HIS A 103 19.18 -5.95 -18.31
CA HIS A 103 19.14 -7.26 -17.66
C HIS A 103 17.98 -8.14 -18.16
N MET A 104 17.16 -7.65 -19.09
CA MET A 104 16.03 -8.37 -19.69
C MET A 104 15.09 -8.96 -18.61
N VAL A 105 14.69 -8.16 -17.62
CA VAL A 105 13.69 -8.62 -16.64
C VAL A 105 12.37 -8.91 -17.37
N ASP A 106 11.66 -9.96 -16.94
CA ASP A 106 10.43 -10.39 -17.58
C ASP A 106 9.23 -9.47 -17.24
N GLY A 107 9.36 -8.66 -16.18
CA GLY A 107 8.37 -7.69 -15.78
C GLY A 107 8.79 -6.88 -14.55
N ILE A 108 8.06 -5.79 -14.30
CA ILE A 108 8.38 -4.82 -13.25
C ILE A 108 7.12 -4.58 -12.40
N ILE A 109 7.27 -4.60 -11.06
CA ILE A 109 6.25 -4.11 -10.13
C ILE A 109 6.82 -2.90 -9.39
N TYR A 110 6.13 -1.76 -9.52
CA TYR A 110 6.49 -0.57 -8.78
C TYR A 110 5.63 -0.45 -7.52
N ILE A 111 6.26 -0.27 -6.36
CA ILE A 111 5.60 -0.10 -5.07
C ILE A 111 5.77 1.35 -4.62
N ALA A 112 4.66 2.07 -4.47
CA ALA A 112 4.68 3.40 -3.92
C ALA A 112 4.55 3.37 -2.38
N GLY A 113 5.21 4.31 -1.72
CA GLY A 113 5.04 4.51 -0.27
C GLY A 113 3.69 5.13 0.09
N HIS A 114 3.09 5.89 -0.85
CA HIS A 114 1.79 6.54 -0.70
C HIS A 114 1.01 6.51 -2.01
N ALA A 115 -0.31 6.34 -1.93
CA ALA A 115 -1.15 6.35 -3.11
C ALA A 115 -1.17 7.73 -3.79
N ARG A 116 -0.72 7.76 -5.01
CA ARG A 116 -0.69 8.93 -5.90
C ARG A 116 -0.66 8.51 -7.35
N LYS A 117 -0.90 9.46 -8.24
CA LYS A 117 -0.65 9.27 -9.67
C LYS A 117 0.82 9.61 -9.94
N ILE A 118 1.56 8.66 -10.51
CA ILE A 118 3.00 8.77 -10.75
C ILE A 118 3.25 8.70 -12.26
N ASN A 119 4.28 9.35 -12.74
CA ASN A 119 4.77 9.22 -14.10
C ASN A 119 6.00 8.29 -14.08
N CYS A 120 5.77 6.98 -13.97
CA CYS A 120 6.84 5.98 -13.89
C CYS A 120 7.27 5.48 -15.26
N PHE A 121 6.29 5.13 -16.09
CA PHE A 121 6.51 4.38 -17.31
C PHE A 121 6.05 5.17 -18.53
N PRO A 122 6.89 5.35 -19.56
CA PRO A 122 6.48 6.02 -20.79
C PRO A 122 5.39 5.21 -21.51
N GLU A 123 4.57 5.88 -22.35
CA GLU A 123 3.44 5.24 -23.06
C GLU A 123 3.86 4.04 -23.91
N ASN A 124 5.08 4.06 -24.45
CA ASN A 124 5.64 2.98 -25.27
C ASN A 124 6.53 2.01 -24.47
N PHE A 125 6.35 1.92 -23.16
CA PHE A 125 7.12 1.00 -22.32
C PHE A 125 6.80 -0.45 -22.67
N GLY A 126 7.81 -1.17 -23.20
CA GLY A 126 7.61 -2.50 -23.79
C GLY A 126 7.66 -3.65 -22.77
N THR A 127 8.15 -3.42 -21.55
CA THR A 127 8.24 -4.44 -20.50
C THR A 127 6.93 -4.47 -19.71
N PRO A 128 6.31 -5.64 -19.46
CA PRO A 128 5.15 -5.75 -18.59
C PRO A 128 5.36 -5.05 -17.24
N ALA A 129 4.39 -4.22 -16.83
CA ALA A 129 4.52 -3.44 -15.60
C ALA A 129 3.19 -3.34 -14.85
N VAL A 130 3.26 -3.28 -13.51
CA VAL A 130 2.12 -3.11 -12.60
C VAL A 130 2.49 -2.13 -11.50
N MET A 131 1.54 -1.27 -11.13
CA MET A 131 1.66 -0.41 -9.95
C MET A 131 1.01 -1.08 -8.73
N ALA A 132 1.73 -1.12 -7.63
CA ALA A 132 1.21 -1.50 -6.34
C ALA A 132 1.13 -0.26 -5.43
N TYR A 133 -0.04 -0.03 -4.86
CA TYR A 133 -0.30 1.07 -3.92
C TYR A 133 -0.29 2.48 -4.54
N ALA A 134 -0.28 2.60 -5.87
CA ALA A 134 -0.38 3.86 -6.63
C ALA A 134 -0.89 3.61 -8.05
N TYR A 135 -1.05 4.68 -8.83
CA TYR A 135 -1.35 4.66 -10.26
C TYR A 135 -0.21 5.18 -11.09
N ASP A 136 -0.06 4.67 -12.30
CA ASP A 136 0.76 5.31 -13.33
C ASP A 136 -0.04 6.34 -14.14
N GLN A 137 0.65 7.28 -14.77
CA GLN A 137 0.05 8.15 -15.78
C GLN A 137 -0.24 7.40 -17.08
N ASN A 138 0.56 6.38 -17.40
CA ASN A 138 0.36 5.49 -18.52
C ASN A 138 -0.87 4.59 -18.28
N PRO A 139 -1.95 4.71 -19.05
CA PRO A 139 -3.18 3.95 -18.88
C PRO A 139 -3.02 2.44 -19.13
N MET A 140 -1.93 2.03 -19.77
CA MET A 140 -1.60 0.63 -20.03
C MET A 140 -0.97 -0.07 -18.81
N VAL A 141 -0.62 0.67 -17.75
CA VAL A 141 -0.05 0.11 -16.53
C VAL A 141 -1.15 -0.04 -15.48
N PRO A 142 -1.60 -1.26 -15.20
CA PRO A 142 -2.66 -1.47 -14.22
C PRO A 142 -2.18 -1.23 -12.79
N ALA A 143 -3.13 -0.97 -11.90
CA ALA A 143 -2.89 -0.62 -10.51
C ALA A 143 -3.64 -1.53 -9.54
N VAL A 144 -3.01 -1.85 -8.42
CA VAL A 144 -3.62 -2.57 -7.28
C VAL A 144 -3.53 -1.71 -6.03
N LEU A 145 -4.68 -1.38 -5.45
CA LEU A 145 -4.79 -0.47 -4.30
C LEU A 145 -5.73 -1.03 -3.22
N PRO A 146 -5.66 -0.51 -1.98
CA PRO A 146 -6.70 -0.78 -1.00
C PRO A 146 -8.01 -0.09 -1.39
N ASP A 147 -9.15 -0.70 -1.02
CA ASP A 147 -10.46 -0.06 -1.12
C ASP A 147 -10.69 0.89 0.07
N ASP A 148 -10.07 2.05 -0.02
CA ASP A 148 -10.12 3.09 1.01
C ASP A 148 -11.54 3.63 1.24
N GLU A 149 -12.33 3.80 0.17
CA GLU A 149 -13.67 4.41 0.25
C GLU A 149 -14.63 3.49 1.00
N THR A 150 -14.75 2.23 0.56
CA THR A 150 -15.63 1.25 1.21
C THR A 150 -15.19 0.98 2.65
N SER A 151 -13.90 0.93 2.90
CA SER A 151 -13.36 0.66 4.24
C SER A 151 -13.63 1.81 5.21
N ALA A 152 -13.44 3.06 4.78
CA ALA A 152 -13.77 4.23 5.60
C ALA A 152 -15.28 4.37 5.81
N TYR A 153 -16.08 4.02 4.81
CA TYR A 153 -17.53 3.95 4.96
C TYR A 153 -17.93 2.92 6.04
N GLN A 154 -17.37 1.72 6.01
CA GLN A 154 -17.64 0.67 7.00
C GLN A 154 -17.23 1.11 8.41
N MET A 155 -16.05 1.72 8.58
CA MET A 155 -15.58 2.22 9.88
C MET A 155 -16.50 3.32 10.41
N THR A 156 -16.93 4.24 9.57
CA THR A 156 -17.83 5.32 9.97
C THR A 156 -19.21 4.78 10.34
N ARG A 157 -19.73 3.84 9.56
CA ARG A 157 -20.99 3.14 9.89
C ARG A 157 -20.92 2.40 11.23
N TYR A 158 -19.82 1.75 11.52
CA TYR A 158 -19.59 1.10 12.81
C TYR A 158 -19.74 2.09 13.97
N LEU A 159 -19.10 3.28 13.88
CA LEU A 159 -19.25 4.33 14.89
C LEU A 159 -20.70 4.80 15.02
N ILE A 160 -21.40 4.98 13.90
CA ILE A 160 -22.81 5.39 13.89
C ILE A 160 -23.70 4.30 14.54
N GLN A 161 -23.45 3.03 14.28
CA GLN A 161 -24.14 1.91 14.91
C GLN A 161 -23.90 1.82 16.42
N LYS A 162 -22.74 2.29 16.90
CA LYS A 162 -22.44 2.46 18.33
C LYS A 162 -23.06 3.73 18.94
N GLY A 163 -23.92 4.44 18.21
CA GLY A 163 -24.67 5.62 18.68
C GLY A 163 -23.97 6.97 18.47
N HIS A 164 -22.78 6.99 17.84
CA HIS A 164 -22.07 8.23 17.60
C HIS A 164 -22.67 9.05 16.46
N LYS A 165 -23.02 10.31 16.72
CA LYS A 165 -23.54 11.26 15.72
C LYS A 165 -22.60 12.43 15.48
N LYS A 166 -21.74 12.76 16.43
CA LYS A 166 -20.72 13.81 16.34
C LYS A 166 -19.35 13.15 16.26
N ILE A 167 -18.96 12.77 15.05
CA ILE A 167 -17.72 12.05 14.74
C ILE A 167 -16.74 13.05 14.11
N ALA A 168 -15.61 13.29 14.75
CA ALA A 168 -14.54 14.06 14.14
C ALA A 168 -13.68 13.17 13.24
N LEU A 169 -13.06 13.77 12.24
CA LEU A 169 -12.16 13.11 11.30
C LEU A 169 -10.78 13.79 11.33
N LEU A 170 -9.77 13.06 11.75
CA LEU A 170 -8.38 13.44 11.54
C LEU A 170 -7.90 12.80 10.24
N ALA A 171 -8.02 13.56 9.16
CA ALA A 171 -7.65 13.16 7.83
C ALA A 171 -6.14 13.27 7.63
N GLY A 172 -5.60 12.56 6.64
CA GLY A 172 -4.24 12.80 6.19
C GLY A 172 -4.13 14.08 5.36
N ARG A 173 -3.01 14.25 4.66
CA ARG A 173 -2.80 15.41 3.76
C ARG A 173 -3.90 15.48 2.69
N GLU A 174 -4.38 16.67 2.41
CA GLU A 174 -5.50 16.91 1.49
C GLU A 174 -5.22 16.47 0.04
N ASP A 175 -3.96 16.58 -0.39
CA ASP A 175 -3.50 16.19 -1.73
C ASP A 175 -3.34 14.66 -1.91
N ASN A 176 -3.43 13.89 -0.84
CA ASN A 176 -3.24 12.44 -0.86
C ASN A 176 -4.50 11.69 -1.30
N LEU A 177 -4.33 10.68 -2.14
CA LEU A 177 -5.45 9.89 -2.68
C LEU A 177 -6.17 9.07 -1.60
N HIS A 178 -5.44 8.49 -0.65
CA HIS A 178 -6.05 7.78 0.49
C HIS A 178 -6.96 8.70 1.28
N THR A 179 -6.50 9.94 1.56
CA THR A 179 -7.29 10.95 2.27
C THR A 179 -8.60 11.24 1.55
N ARG A 180 -8.53 11.49 0.24
CA ARG A 180 -9.73 11.82 -0.57
C ARG A 180 -10.74 10.68 -0.60
N ARG A 181 -10.27 9.44 -0.78
CA ARG A 181 -11.15 8.25 -0.81
C ARG A 181 -11.75 7.95 0.55
N ARG A 182 -10.93 7.98 1.62
CA ARG A 182 -11.41 7.76 3.00
C ARG A 182 -12.39 8.85 3.42
N LEU A 183 -12.14 10.13 3.06
CA LEU A 183 -13.08 11.23 3.30
C LEU A 183 -14.42 10.99 2.60
N LYS A 184 -14.40 10.53 1.34
CA LYS A 184 -15.61 10.22 0.60
C LYS A 184 -16.42 9.10 1.28
N GLY A 185 -15.75 8.03 1.73
CA GLY A 185 -16.39 6.95 2.48
C GLY A 185 -17.03 7.44 3.78
N TYR A 186 -16.31 8.29 4.53
CA TYR A 186 -16.84 8.94 5.74
C TYR A 186 -18.10 9.79 5.43
N GLN A 187 -18.05 10.64 4.40
CA GLN A 187 -19.18 11.48 4.00
C GLN A 187 -20.39 10.66 3.56
N ASN A 188 -20.18 9.60 2.77
CA ASN A 188 -21.25 8.70 2.32
C ASN A 188 -21.94 8.01 3.50
N ALA A 189 -21.18 7.55 4.50
CA ALA A 189 -21.75 6.92 5.68
C ALA A 189 -22.59 7.89 6.54
N LEU A 190 -22.16 9.14 6.69
CA LEU A 190 -22.93 10.18 7.35
C LEU A 190 -24.22 10.49 6.58
N PHE A 191 -24.14 10.61 5.26
CA PHE A 191 -25.27 10.89 4.39
C PHE A 191 -26.35 9.80 4.50
N ASP A 192 -25.96 8.53 4.40
CA ASP A 192 -26.89 7.39 4.50
C ASP A 192 -27.55 7.29 5.88
N ALA A 193 -26.86 7.76 6.92
CA ALA A 193 -27.40 7.84 8.27
C ALA A 193 -28.19 9.13 8.56
N GLN A 194 -28.36 10.01 7.56
CA GLN A 194 -29.00 11.32 7.69
C GLN A 194 -28.34 12.22 8.74
N ILE A 195 -27.02 12.09 8.92
CA ILE A 195 -26.21 12.96 9.77
C ILE A 195 -25.60 14.05 8.89
N LEU A 196 -25.84 15.31 9.25
CA LEU A 196 -25.28 16.44 8.50
C LEU A 196 -23.74 16.47 8.57
N TYR A 197 -23.11 16.49 7.40
CA TYR A 197 -21.67 16.71 7.31
C TYR A 197 -21.28 18.08 7.84
N ASN A 198 -20.36 18.11 8.79
CA ASN A 198 -19.82 19.34 9.35
C ASN A 198 -18.33 19.46 9.04
N PRO A 199 -17.91 20.36 8.11
CA PRO A 199 -16.50 20.50 7.75
C PRO A 199 -15.61 20.96 8.92
N ARG A 200 -16.18 21.58 9.98
CA ARG A 200 -15.44 21.93 11.19
C ARG A 200 -14.96 20.72 12.00
N LEU A 201 -15.51 19.54 11.77
CA LEU A 201 -15.09 18.31 12.42
C LEU A 201 -14.01 17.57 11.62
N VAL A 202 -13.60 18.09 10.46
CA VAL A 202 -12.52 17.52 9.63
C VAL A 202 -11.27 18.36 9.78
N ARG A 203 -10.15 17.72 10.09
CA ARG A 203 -8.83 18.34 10.16
C ARG A 203 -7.86 17.59 9.26
N TYR A 204 -7.19 18.30 8.39
CA TYR A 204 -6.11 17.75 7.58
C TYR A 204 -4.80 17.88 8.34
N VAL A 205 -4.11 16.76 8.49
CA VAL A 205 -2.89 16.65 9.29
C VAL A 205 -1.84 15.83 8.54
N ASP A 206 -0.59 15.88 8.97
CA ASP A 206 0.43 14.95 8.50
C ASP A 206 0.19 13.55 9.07
N TRP A 207 0.74 12.53 8.40
CA TRP A 207 0.60 11.12 8.76
C TRP A 207 1.46 10.74 9.97
N ASN A 208 1.47 11.56 11.02
CA ASN A 208 2.35 11.37 12.17
C ASN A 208 1.66 11.68 13.50
N LYS A 209 2.28 11.19 14.57
CA LYS A 209 1.78 11.35 15.93
C LYS A 209 1.70 12.82 16.39
N PRO A 210 2.71 13.70 16.15
CA PRO A 210 2.66 15.09 16.59
C PRO A 210 1.45 15.87 16.05
N SER A 211 1.12 15.69 14.79
CA SER A 211 0.00 16.42 14.17
C SER A 211 -1.35 15.93 14.71
N GLY A 212 -1.52 14.63 14.93
CA GLY A 212 -2.69 14.07 15.61
C GLY A 212 -2.86 14.63 17.03
N TYR A 213 -1.78 14.73 17.77
CA TYR A 213 -1.76 15.33 19.12
C TYR A 213 -2.23 16.80 19.10
N GLN A 214 -1.68 17.61 18.21
CA GLN A 214 -1.97 19.05 18.15
C GLN A 214 -3.45 19.32 17.83
N GLU A 215 -4.02 18.61 16.87
CA GLU A 215 -5.41 18.84 16.44
C GLU A 215 -6.44 18.27 17.41
N THR A 216 -6.11 17.27 18.23
CA THR A 216 -7.03 16.72 19.24
C THR A 216 -7.53 17.79 20.19
N LYS A 217 -6.65 18.72 20.61
CA LYS A 217 -7.01 19.82 21.51
C LYS A 217 -8.14 20.71 20.95
N SER A 218 -8.12 20.99 19.67
CA SER A 218 -9.12 21.82 19.00
C SER A 218 -10.44 21.06 18.83
N LEU A 219 -10.38 19.77 18.47
CA LEU A 219 -11.54 18.93 18.24
C LEU A 219 -12.36 18.64 19.51
N LEU A 220 -11.70 18.46 20.65
CA LEU A 220 -12.41 18.22 21.92
C LEU A 220 -13.26 19.40 22.39
N LYS A 221 -13.10 20.59 21.80
CA LYS A 221 -13.97 21.74 22.05
C LYS A 221 -15.27 21.71 21.28
N GLU A 222 -15.38 20.83 20.27
CA GLU A 222 -16.53 20.74 19.35
C GLU A 222 -17.61 19.73 19.81
N ASP A 223 -17.63 19.34 21.08
CA ASP A 223 -18.62 18.41 21.67
C ASP A 223 -18.75 17.09 20.88
N ILE A 224 -17.60 16.55 20.47
CA ILE A 224 -17.51 15.29 19.74
C ILE A 224 -17.60 14.08 20.66
N THR A 225 -18.06 12.96 20.13
CA THR A 225 -18.15 11.70 20.89
C THR A 225 -17.20 10.62 20.36
N ALA A 226 -16.70 10.78 19.13
CA ALA A 226 -15.75 9.89 18.49
C ALA A 226 -14.78 10.66 17.60
N ILE A 227 -13.60 10.11 17.43
CA ILE A 227 -12.56 10.55 16.48
C ILE A 227 -12.20 9.39 15.57
N PHE A 228 -12.38 9.58 14.27
CA PHE A 228 -11.84 8.69 13.24
C PHE A 228 -10.51 9.25 12.75
N CYS A 229 -9.43 8.55 13.02
CA CYS A 229 -8.09 8.85 12.53
C CYS A 229 -7.82 8.05 11.27
N MET A 230 -7.46 8.71 10.17
CA MET A 230 -7.15 8.03 8.90
C MET A 230 -5.81 7.26 8.91
N SER A 231 -5.13 7.20 10.06
CA SER A 231 -3.95 6.38 10.30
C SER A 231 -3.82 6.08 11.80
N ASP A 232 -3.30 4.91 12.14
CA ASP A 232 -3.01 4.52 13.52
C ASP A 232 -1.91 5.41 14.13
N MET A 233 -1.00 5.95 13.31
CA MET A 233 0.01 6.91 13.78
C MET A 233 -0.62 8.22 14.24
N ILE A 234 -1.63 8.73 13.52
CA ILE A 234 -2.43 9.88 13.93
C ILE A 234 -3.16 9.57 15.23
N ALA A 235 -3.79 8.38 15.33
CA ALA A 235 -4.47 7.92 16.55
C ALA A 235 -3.54 7.87 17.76
N GLY A 236 -2.26 7.51 17.57
CA GLY A 236 -1.26 7.56 18.64
C GLY A 236 -1.07 8.95 19.24
N GLY A 237 -1.23 10.01 18.44
CA GLY A 237 -1.24 11.39 18.91
C GLY A 237 -2.48 11.73 19.72
N VAL A 238 -3.65 11.27 19.26
CA VAL A 238 -4.92 11.39 20.00
C VAL A 238 -4.81 10.73 21.37
N TYR A 239 -4.33 9.49 21.42
CA TYR A 239 -4.15 8.75 22.69
C TYR A 239 -3.25 9.49 23.67
N GLN A 240 -2.10 10.00 23.19
CA GLN A 240 -1.20 10.76 24.03
C GLN A 240 -1.90 12.01 24.61
N TYR A 241 -2.60 12.77 23.79
CA TYR A 241 -3.31 13.97 24.26
C TYR A 241 -4.38 13.62 25.30
N LEU A 242 -5.19 12.57 25.04
CA LEU A 242 -6.23 12.13 25.97
C LEU A 242 -5.63 11.72 27.32
N ASP A 243 -4.56 10.94 27.32
CA ASP A 243 -3.89 10.48 28.54
C ASP A 243 -3.36 11.66 29.39
N GLU A 244 -2.72 12.65 28.78
CA GLU A 244 -2.24 13.87 29.44
C GLU A 244 -3.38 14.72 30.04
N GLN A 245 -4.60 14.59 29.51
CA GLN A 245 -5.80 15.26 30.05
C GLN A 245 -6.58 14.37 31.06
N GLY A 246 -6.08 13.17 31.41
CA GLY A 246 -6.78 12.22 32.27
C GLY A 246 -7.99 11.56 31.63
N LEU A 247 -8.14 11.70 30.29
CA LEU A 247 -9.19 11.09 29.48
C LEU A 247 -8.71 9.77 28.88
N ARG A 248 -9.64 8.89 28.52
CA ARG A 248 -9.32 7.59 27.93
C ARG A 248 -10.14 7.32 26.66
N ALA A 249 -9.46 6.83 25.64
CA ALA A 249 -10.12 6.25 24.46
C ALA A 249 -11.04 5.10 24.89
N GLY A 250 -12.21 4.96 24.23
CA GLY A 250 -13.19 3.93 24.56
C GLY A 250 -13.99 4.15 25.85
N ARG A 251 -13.61 5.11 26.69
CA ARG A 251 -14.34 5.50 27.89
C ARG A 251 -14.93 6.91 27.77
N ASP A 252 -14.09 7.89 27.52
CA ASP A 252 -14.49 9.30 27.45
C ASP A 252 -14.81 9.70 26.00
N VAL A 253 -13.92 9.36 25.08
CA VAL A 253 -14.05 9.57 23.63
C VAL A 253 -13.74 8.26 22.92
N SER A 254 -14.56 7.87 21.96
CA SER A 254 -14.25 6.74 21.07
C SER A 254 -13.19 7.15 20.05
N VAL A 255 -12.21 6.27 19.80
CA VAL A 255 -11.14 6.52 18.82
C VAL A 255 -11.01 5.30 17.93
N VAL A 256 -11.02 5.53 16.61
CA VAL A 256 -10.73 4.48 15.63
C VAL A 256 -9.60 4.92 14.72
N GLY A 257 -8.85 3.94 14.22
CA GLY A 257 -7.71 4.14 13.34
C GLY A 257 -7.92 3.57 11.94
N PHE A 258 -6.82 3.54 11.20
CA PHE A 258 -6.68 2.91 9.90
C PHE A 258 -5.22 2.46 9.76
N ASP A 259 -4.96 1.33 9.13
CA ASP A 259 -3.71 0.67 8.76
C ASP A 259 -3.51 -0.68 9.48
N ASN A 260 -3.96 -0.84 10.72
CA ASN A 260 -3.62 -1.92 11.65
C ASN A 260 -2.10 -2.03 11.84
N HIS A 261 -1.46 -0.87 11.99
CA HIS A 261 -0.05 -0.82 12.35
C HIS A 261 0.18 -1.58 13.67
N VAL A 262 1.31 -2.25 13.83
CA VAL A 262 1.64 -3.04 15.04
C VAL A 262 1.39 -2.28 16.36
N LEU A 263 1.60 -0.98 16.36
CA LEU A 263 1.35 -0.12 17.52
C LEU A 263 -0.11 -0.10 17.97
N SER A 264 -1.08 -0.33 17.08
CA SER A 264 -2.52 -0.29 17.39
C SER A 264 -2.92 -1.35 18.42
N GLU A 265 -2.24 -2.48 18.43
CA GLU A 265 -2.46 -3.56 19.41
C GLU A 265 -1.90 -3.21 20.78
N TYR A 266 -0.78 -2.48 20.84
CA TYR A 266 -0.11 -2.11 22.09
C TYR A 266 -0.62 -0.80 22.71
N MET A 267 -1.53 -0.08 22.04
CA MET A 267 -2.23 1.05 22.66
C MET A 267 -3.13 0.58 23.80
N ILE A 268 -3.34 1.42 24.80
CA ILE A 268 -4.18 1.10 25.97
C ILE A 268 -5.32 2.11 26.10
N PRO A 269 -6.57 1.68 25.81
CA PRO A 269 -6.97 0.36 25.31
C PRO A 269 -6.53 0.11 23.87
N GLY A 270 -6.49 -1.17 23.42
CA GLY A 270 -6.16 -1.51 22.04
C GLY A 270 -7.06 -0.78 21.03
N LEU A 271 -6.48 -0.25 19.96
CA LEU A 271 -7.14 0.59 18.97
C LEU A 271 -7.95 -0.26 17.97
N THR A 272 -9.26 0.02 17.84
CA THR A 272 -10.12 -0.47 16.74
C THR A 272 -9.68 0.21 15.45
N THR A 273 -9.42 -0.57 14.39
CA THR A 273 -8.81 -0.06 13.16
C THR A 273 -9.23 -0.86 11.92
N MET A 274 -8.92 -0.34 10.73
CA MET A 274 -9.01 -1.09 9.47
C MET A 274 -7.63 -1.61 9.09
N ALA A 275 -7.48 -2.91 8.92
CA ALA A 275 -6.22 -3.51 8.47
C ALA A 275 -6.06 -3.40 6.96
N LEU A 276 -4.97 -2.82 6.50
CA LEU A 276 -4.60 -2.77 5.09
C LEU A 276 -4.25 -4.16 4.56
N PRO A 277 -4.74 -4.57 3.38
CA PRO A 277 -4.49 -5.87 2.78
C PRO A 277 -3.13 -5.91 2.05
N LEU A 278 -2.04 -5.49 2.70
CA LEU A 278 -0.75 -5.21 2.05
C LEU A 278 -0.17 -6.43 1.33
N LYS A 279 -0.18 -7.59 1.99
CA LYS A 279 0.31 -8.83 1.39
C LYS A 279 -0.55 -9.26 0.19
N GLU A 280 -1.86 -9.06 0.26
CA GLU A 280 -2.79 -9.38 -0.83
C GLU A 280 -2.62 -8.42 -2.01
N ILE A 281 -2.35 -7.14 -1.76
CA ILE A 281 -1.96 -6.17 -2.79
C ILE A 281 -0.71 -6.66 -3.54
N GLY A 282 0.31 -7.11 -2.82
CA GLY A 282 1.53 -7.66 -3.42
C GLY A 282 1.26 -8.91 -4.27
N THR A 283 0.52 -9.86 -3.72
CA THR A 283 0.17 -11.11 -4.41
C THR A 283 -0.67 -10.85 -5.67
N THR A 284 -1.65 -9.95 -5.59
CA THR A 284 -2.52 -9.58 -6.72
C THR A 284 -1.74 -8.82 -7.79
N SER A 285 -0.82 -7.94 -7.39
CA SER A 285 0.08 -7.24 -8.34
C SER A 285 0.95 -8.22 -9.11
N ALA A 286 1.53 -9.22 -8.42
CA ALA A 286 2.31 -10.26 -9.08
C ALA A 286 1.44 -11.10 -10.03
N LYS A 287 0.27 -11.54 -9.60
CA LYS A 287 -0.69 -12.28 -10.45
C LYS A 287 -1.03 -11.51 -11.71
N LEU A 288 -1.32 -10.22 -11.58
CA LEU A 288 -1.67 -9.36 -12.70
C LEU A 288 -0.49 -9.20 -13.68
N LEU A 289 0.73 -9.07 -13.15
CA LEU A 289 1.95 -9.03 -13.97
C LEU A 289 2.17 -10.34 -14.75
N PHE A 290 1.97 -11.49 -14.09
CA PHE A 290 2.09 -12.79 -14.77
C PHE A 290 1.01 -12.98 -15.85
N ASP A 291 -0.20 -12.50 -15.63
CA ASP A 291 -1.25 -12.50 -16.68
C ASP A 291 -0.80 -11.72 -17.91
N GLN A 292 -0.12 -10.57 -17.76
CA GLN A 292 0.46 -9.80 -18.86
C GLN A 292 1.59 -10.58 -19.57
N ILE A 293 2.51 -11.18 -18.80
CA ILE A 293 3.66 -11.94 -19.34
C ILE A 293 3.20 -13.16 -20.14
N GLU A 294 2.11 -13.82 -19.71
CA GLU A 294 1.62 -15.06 -20.31
C GLU A 294 0.66 -14.81 -21.47
N LYS A 295 -0.22 -13.81 -21.36
CA LYS A 295 -1.30 -13.54 -22.33
C LYS A 295 -0.98 -12.41 -23.29
N GLY A 296 -0.08 -11.50 -22.92
CA GLY A 296 0.25 -10.32 -23.73
C GLY A 296 -0.87 -9.26 -23.77
N GLU A 297 -1.95 -9.43 -23.04
CA GLU A 297 -3.10 -8.54 -23.01
C GLU A 297 -3.05 -7.63 -21.79
N VAL A 298 -3.28 -6.34 -22.00
CA VAL A 298 -3.41 -5.34 -20.95
C VAL A 298 -4.72 -4.59 -21.14
N GLU A 299 -5.55 -4.59 -20.10
CA GLU A 299 -6.76 -3.78 -20.05
C GLU A 299 -6.40 -2.35 -19.62
N MET A 300 -6.79 -1.38 -20.45
CA MET A 300 -6.51 0.05 -20.17
C MET A 300 -7.20 0.51 -18.87
N ASN A 301 -6.49 1.33 -18.09
CA ASN A 301 -6.96 1.90 -16.83
C ASN A 301 -7.48 0.84 -15.82
N ARG A 302 -6.97 -0.39 -15.89
CA ARG A 302 -7.38 -1.44 -14.97
C ARG A 302 -6.94 -1.12 -13.56
N GLU A 303 -7.91 -0.97 -12.69
CA GLU A 303 -7.72 -0.80 -11.25
C GLU A 303 -8.34 -1.96 -10.50
N ILE A 304 -7.58 -2.55 -9.58
CA ILE A 304 -8.06 -3.58 -8.67
C ILE A 304 -8.02 -3.00 -7.26
N LEU A 305 -9.20 -2.91 -6.64
CA LEU A 305 -9.36 -2.48 -5.25
C LEU A 305 -9.47 -3.71 -4.35
N ILE A 306 -8.59 -3.79 -3.35
CA ILE A 306 -8.58 -4.89 -2.37
C ILE A 306 -9.24 -4.40 -1.08
N PRO A 307 -10.30 -5.08 -0.58
CA PRO A 307 -10.97 -4.70 0.66
C PRO A 307 -10.01 -4.73 1.86
N CYS A 308 -10.13 -3.73 2.75
CA CYS A 308 -9.46 -3.78 4.05
C CYS A 308 -10.29 -4.61 5.05
N PHE A 309 -9.63 -5.06 6.12
CA PHE A 309 -10.26 -5.90 7.15
C PHE A 309 -10.56 -5.09 8.40
N PHE A 310 -11.78 -5.21 8.91
CA PHE A 310 -12.15 -4.57 10.17
C PHE A 310 -11.58 -5.34 11.36
N VAL A 311 -10.88 -4.62 12.26
CA VAL A 311 -10.28 -5.16 13.48
C VAL A 311 -10.87 -4.43 14.69
N GLU A 312 -11.85 -5.04 15.34
CA GLU A 312 -12.46 -4.50 16.55
C GLU A 312 -11.57 -4.75 17.76
N ARG A 313 -11.35 -3.70 18.57
CA ARG A 313 -10.67 -3.74 19.87
C ARG A 313 -11.49 -2.93 20.88
N CYS A 314 -10.82 -2.34 21.89
CA CYS A 314 -11.49 -1.76 23.05
C CYS A 314 -11.54 -0.21 23.05
N SER A 315 -11.29 0.44 21.92
CA SER A 315 -11.19 1.92 21.83
C SER A 315 -12.52 2.60 21.52
N VAL A 316 -13.61 1.88 21.43
CA VAL A 316 -14.94 2.41 21.10
C VAL A 316 -15.93 2.04 22.19
N LYS A 317 -16.66 3.03 22.71
CA LYS A 317 -17.81 2.87 23.60
C LYS A 317 -19.11 2.91 22.84
N GLU A 318 -20.14 2.28 23.38
CA GLU A 318 -21.50 2.43 22.92
C GLU A 318 -22.18 3.62 23.62
N ILE A 319 -22.87 4.45 22.86
CA ILE A 319 -23.68 5.57 23.35
C ILE A 319 -25.16 5.14 23.27
N LYS A 320 -25.83 5.24 24.40
CA LYS A 320 -27.27 4.94 24.50
C LYS A 320 -28.13 6.14 24.09
#